data_3e80395b5fb0c08f7886d7acb63c3e2e
#
_entry.id   3e80395b5fb0c08f7886d7acb63c3e2e
#
_cell.length_a   1.000
_cell.length_b   1.000
_cell.length_c   1.000
_cell.angle_alpha   90.00
_cell.angle_beta   90.00
_cell.angle_gamma   90.00
#
_symmetry.space_group_name_H-M   'P 1'
#
loop_
_entity.id
_entity.type
_entity.pdbx_description
1 polymer ?
#
loop_
_entity_poly.entity_id
_entity_poly.type
_entity_poly.pdbx_seq_one_letter_code
_entity_poly.pdbx_strand_id
1 'polypeptide(L)'
;AREKMHNASTIAGMAFTNAFLGINHSLAHKMGAEFHLPHGRINAILLPYVIRYNSSKPTKFVSFPKYEYFIADEKYYQLAKKLGLKADSKEEGINSLIEKIKEMNSHMNIPKSFKEAGIEEEEFLAKVDMLADRAFEDQCTTANPRLPLVSELKQIMIDAYYGNEI
;
A
#
# COMPACT_ATOMS: atom_id res chain seq x y z
N ALA A 1 21.07 10.80 -10.78
CA ALA A 1 19.85 10.05 -10.38
C ALA A 1 20.18 8.95 -9.36
N ARG A 2 21.11 8.01 -9.63
CA ARG A 2 21.43 6.85 -8.76
C ARG A 2 21.81 7.23 -7.33
N GLU A 3 22.71 8.20 -7.15
CA GLU A 3 23.11 8.68 -5.83
C GLU A 3 21.94 9.22 -5.02
N LYS A 4 21.10 10.06 -5.63
CA LYS A 4 19.89 10.58 -4.97
C LYS A 4 18.92 9.47 -4.56
N MET A 5 18.74 8.45 -5.41
CA MET A 5 17.89 7.30 -5.08
C MET A 5 18.49 6.45 -3.96
N HIS A 6 19.81 6.24 -3.96
CA HIS A 6 20.49 5.53 -2.88
C HIS A 6 20.31 6.25 -1.54
N ASN A 7 20.53 7.57 -1.52
CA ASN A 7 20.35 8.38 -0.31
C ASN A 7 18.88 8.38 0.15
N ALA A 8 17.92 8.52 -0.78
CA ALA A 8 16.50 8.48 -0.47
C ALA A 8 16.09 7.12 0.12
N SER A 9 16.59 6.02 -0.44
CA SER A 9 16.34 4.67 0.07
C SER A 9 16.91 4.49 1.50
N THR A 10 18.11 5.00 1.76
CA THR A 10 18.72 4.96 3.09
C THR A 10 17.89 5.78 4.10
N ILE A 11 17.48 6.99 3.73
CA ILE A 11 16.63 7.84 4.59
C ILE A 11 15.29 7.16 4.86
N ALA A 12 14.68 6.54 3.85
CA ALA A 12 13.45 5.75 4.02
C ALA A 12 13.67 4.59 5.00
N GLY A 13 14.81 3.88 4.90
CA GLY A 13 15.19 2.83 5.83
C GLY A 13 15.27 3.32 7.28
N MET A 14 15.91 4.46 7.51
CA MET A 14 15.98 5.10 8.82
C MET A 14 14.59 5.50 9.35
N ALA A 15 13.72 6.00 8.48
CA ALA A 15 12.36 6.37 8.85
C ALA A 15 11.53 5.16 9.28
N PHE A 16 11.51 4.09 8.50
CA PHE A 16 10.70 2.92 8.85
C PHE A 16 11.30 2.06 9.97
N THR A 17 12.58 2.18 10.27
CA THR A 17 13.15 1.58 11.48
C THR A 17 12.51 2.14 12.75
N ASN A 18 12.09 3.40 12.74
CA ASN A 18 11.40 4.04 13.86
C ASN A 18 9.88 3.87 13.81
N ALA A 19 9.27 4.04 12.62
CA ALA A 19 7.81 4.01 12.46
C ALA A 19 7.27 2.60 12.24
N PHE A 20 8.14 1.67 11.86
CA PHE A 20 7.84 0.37 11.33
C PHE A 20 7.09 0.43 9.98
N LEU A 21 6.74 -0.74 9.45
CA LEU A 21 6.05 -0.89 8.18
C LEU A 21 4.55 -1.13 8.40
N GLY A 22 3.75 -1.15 7.34
CA GLY A 22 2.32 -1.38 7.39
C GLY A 22 1.88 -2.50 6.43
N ILE A 23 0.58 -2.57 6.18
CA ILE A 23 -0.04 -3.62 5.35
C ILE A 23 0.50 -3.71 3.92
N ASN A 24 1.06 -2.63 3.38
CA ASN A 24 1.71 -2.69 2.08
C ASN A 24 2.80 -3.76 2.05
N HIS A 25 3.63 -3.79 3.07
CA HIS A 25 4.69 -4.78 3.22
C HIS A 25 4.16 -6.15 3.63
N SER A 26 3.15 -6.21 4.51
CA SER A 26 2.52 -7.48 4.88
C SER A 26 1.99 -8.23 3.65
N LEU A 27 1.26 -7.53 2.80
CA LEU A 27 0.75 -8.07 1.54
C LEU A 27 1.88 -8.42 0.58
N ALA A 28 2.88 -7.53 0.44
CA ALA A 28 4.01 -7.76 -0.46
C ALA A 28 4.86 -8.96 -0.05
N HIS A 29 5.05 -9.23 1.25
CA HIS A 29 5.76 -10.41 1.74
C HIS A 29 5.07 -11.70 1.27
N LYS A 30 3.74 -11.77 1.42
CA LYS A 30 2.99 -13.00 1.09
C LYS A 30 2.87 -13.20 -0.41
N MET A 31 2.53 -12.13 -1.14
CA MET A 31 2.45 -12.16 -2.61
C MET A 31 3.81 -12.50 -3.24
N GLY A 32 4.90 -11.90 -2.72
CA GLY A 32 6.24 -12.11 -3.24
C GLY A 32 6.76 -13.53 -3.02
N ALA A 33 6.50 -14.10 -1.86
CA ALA A 33 6.88 -15.48 -1.56
C ALA A 33 6.11 -16.49 -2.42
N GLU A 34 4.83 -16.23 -2.69
CA GLU A 34 3.94 -17.16 -3.40
C GLU A 34 4.13 -17.08 -4.92
N PHE A 35 4.18 -15.88 -5.49
CA PHE A 35 4.21 -15.67 -6.94
C PHE A 35 5.60 -15.29 -7.49
N HIS A 36 6.62 -15.35 -6.67
CA HIS A 36 8.02 -15.08 -7.04
C HIS A 36 8.26 -13.73 -7.74
N LEU A 37 7.43 -12.74 -7.46
CA LEU A 37 7.61 -11.39 -7.97
C LEU A 37 8.58 -10.58 -7.09
N PRO A 38 9.37 -9.68 -7.70
CA PRO A 38 10.27 -8.82 -6.94
C PRO A 38 9.53 -7.95 -5.92
N HIS A 39 9.99 -7.95 -4.67
CA HIS A 39 9.38 -7.25 -3.54
C HIS A 39 9.04 -5.78 -3.83
N GLY A 40 9.97 -5.03 -4.42
CA GLY A 40 9.74 -3.62 -4.75
C GLY A 40 8.64 -3.41 -5.78
N ARG A 41 8.50 -4.33 -6.76
CA ARG A 41 7.44 -4.29 -7.77
C ARG A 41 6.07 -4.51 -7.15
N ILE A 42 5.95 -5.48 -6.25
CA ILE A 42 4.70 -5.77 -5.54
C ILE A 42 4.29 -4.58 -4.68
N ASN A 43 5.23 -4.02 -3.91
CA ASN A 43 4.97 -2.83 -3.12
C ASN A 43 4.46 -1.66 -3.98
N ALA A 44 5.05 -1.46 -5.16
CA ALA A 44 4.66 -0.38 -6.06
C ALA A 44 3.24 -0.57 -6.64
N ILE A 45 2.85 -1.82 -6.96
CA ILE A 45 1.49 -2.15 -7.43
C ILE A 45 0.47 -1.94 -6.31
N LEU A 46 0.77 -2.38 -5.09
CA LEU A 46 -0.14 -2.30 -3.94
C LEU A 46 -0.30 -0.88 -3.39
N LEU A 47 0.72 -0.04 -3.49
CA LEU A 47 0.80 1.24 -2.78
C LEU A 47 -0.40 2.18 -3.03
N PRO A 48 -0.92 2.36 -4.26
CA PRO A 48 -2.11 3.17 -4.50
C PRO A 48 -3.34 2.69 -3.69
N TYR A 49 -3.58 1.40 -3.68
CA TYR A 49 -4.71 0.76 -2.98
C TYR A 49 -4.58 0.88 -1.46
N VAL A 50 -3.36 0.70 -0.95
CA VAL A 50 -3.08 0.84 0.48
C VAL A 50 -3.21 2.29 0.95
N ILE A 51 -2.78 3.27 0.15
CA ILE A 51 -3.00 4.69 0.47
C ILE A 51 -4.51 4.97 0.54
N ARG A 52 -5.29 4.50 -0.43
CA ARG A 52 -6.75 4.64 -0.41
C ARG A 52 -7.37 4.02 0.83
N TYR A 53 -6.98 2.79 1.16
CA TYR A 53 -7.43 2.12 2.36
C TYR A 53 -7.07 2.89 3.63
N ASN A 54 -5.82 3.27 3.79
CA ASN A 54 -5.33 3.96 4.98
C ASN A 54 -5.85 5.40 5.11
N SER A 55 -6.26 6.05 4.03
CA SER A 55 -6.85 7.40 4.07
C SER A 55 -8.33 7.42 4.46
N SER A 56 -8.99 6.27 4.41
CA SER A 56 -10.40 6.16 4.79
C SER A 56 -10.54 6.04 6.31
N LYS A 57 -11.47 6.81 6.89
CA LYS A 57 -11.70 6.76 8.34
C LYS A 57 -12.10 5.35 8.79
N PRO A 58 -11.50 4.84 9.88
CA PRO A 58 -11.90 3.57 10.45
C PRO A 58 -13.36 3.61 10.90
N THR A 59 -14.13 2.59 10.54
CA THR A 59 -15.52 2.40 10.98
C THR A 59 -15.63 1.36 12.09
N LYS A 60 -14.54 0.63 12.33
CA LYS A 60 -14.49 -0.41 13.37
C LYS A 60 -14.06 0.17 14.71
N PHE A 61 -14.68 -0.34 15.77
CA PHE A 61 -14.19 -0.10 17.11
C PHE A 61 -12.95 -0.95 17.38
N VAL A 62 -11.88 -0.32 17.87
CA VAL A 62 -10.62 -0.98 18.23
C VAL A 62 -10.29 -0.66 19.67
N SER A 63 -10.15 -1.70 20.50
CA SER A 63 -9.91 -1.54 21.95
C SER A 63 -8.54 -0.91 22.27
N PHE A 64 -7.54 -1.18 21.43
CA PHE A 64 -6.17 -0.66 21.58
C PHE A 64 -5.66 -0.07 20.28
N PRO A 65 -6.11 1.14 19.90
CA PRO A 65 -5.59 1.80 18.71
C PRO A 65 -4.12 2.14 18.92
N LYS A 66 -3.29 1.92 17.91
CA LYS A 66 -1.87 2.32 17.93
C LYS A 66 -1.70 3.84 18.07
N TYR A 67 -2.65 4.59 17.55
CA TYR A 67 -2.69 6.03 17.62
C TYR A 67 -3.92 6.48 18.41
N GLU A 68 -3.77 7.50 19.22
CA GLU A 68 -4.86 8.09 19.99
C GLU A 68 -6.01 8.57 19.11
N TYR A 69 -5.68 9.00 17.89
CA TYR A 69 -6.66 9.43 16.90
C TYR A 69 -6.17 9.13 15.49
N PHE A 70 -7.12 8.99 14.56
CA PHE A 70 -6.82 8.75 13.15
C PHE A 70 -6.34 10.03 12.47
N ILE A 71 -5.14 9.97 11.92
CA ILE A 71 -4.46 11.10 11.24
C ILE A 71 -3.86 10.73 9.88
N ALA A 72 -4.09 9.52 9.38
CA ALA A 72 -3.45 9.06 8.17
C ALA A 72 -3.88 9.88 6.93
N ASP A 73 -5.16 10.21 6.84
CA ASP A 73 -5.71 11.06 5.78
C ASP A 73 -5.05 12.44 5.76
N GLU A 74 -4.87 13.05 6.93
CA GLU A 74 -4.20 14.34 7.05
C GLU A 74 -2.73 14.27 6.64
N LYS A 75 -2.02 13.20 7.02
CA LYS A 75 -0.62 13.02 6.63
C LYS A 75 -0.44 12.87 5.12
N TYR A 76 -1.30 12.10 4.45
CA TYR A 76 -1.28 11.98 2.99
C TYR A 76 -1.61 13.32 2.30
N TYR A 77 -2.58 14.05 2.80
CA TYR A 77 -2.90 15.40 2.32
C TYR A 77 -1.71 16.35 2.44
N GLN A 78 -1.07 16.40 3.60
CA GLN A 78 0.11 17.24 3.82
C GLN A 78 1.28 16.84 2.92
N LEU A 79 1.44 15.53 2.65
CA LEU A 79 2.44 15.04 1.72
C LEU A 79 2.17 15.54 0.29
N ALA A 80 0.92 15.45 -0.17
CA ALA A 80 0.52 15.97 -1.48
C ALA A 80 0.85 17.46 -1.62
N LYS A 81 0.53 18.26 -0.60
CA LYS A 81 0.87 19.70 -0.58
C LYS A 81 2.37 19.95 -0.64
N LYS A 82 3.16 19.23 0.14
CA LYS A 82 4.62 19.35 0.14
C LYS A 82 5.24 18.98 -1.20
N LEU A 83 4.62 18.07 -1.95
CA LEU A 83 5.04 17.69 -3.31
C LEU A 83 4.54 18.65 -4.38
N GLY A 84 3.80 19.70 -4.02
CA GLY A 84 3.24 20.67 -4.96
C GLY A 84 2.13 20.09 -5.86
N LEU A 85 1.46 19.03 -5.40
CA LEU A 85 0.33 18.44 -6.10
C LEU A 85 -0.95 19.25 -5.83
N LYS A 86 -1.95 19.10 -6.72
CA LYS A 86 -3.25 19.71 -6.51
C LYS A 86 -3.89 19.16 -5.25
N ALA A 87 -4.24 20.03 -4.30
CA ALA A 87 -4.70 19.67 -2.97
C ALA A 87 -5.56 20.78 -2.37
N ASP A 88 -6.64 21.18 -3.08
CA ASP A 88 -7.59 22.19 -2.61
C ASP A 88 -8.51 21.61 -1.52
N SER A 89 -8.66 20.29 -1.50
CA SER A 89 -9.29 19.53 -0.42
C SER A 89 -8.44 18.35 -0.01
N LYS A 90 -8.76 17.76 1.13
CA LYS A 90 -8.07 16.55 1.62
C LYS A 90 -8.23 15.39 0.64
N GLU A 91 -9.43 15.16 0.15
CA GLU A 91 -9.73 14.11 -0.82
C GLU A 91 -8.98 14.33 -2.14
N GLU A 92 -8.99 15.54 -2.66
CA GLU A 92 -8.27 15.87 -3.89
C GLU A 92 -6.75 15.69 -3.72
N GLY A 93 -6.19 16.07 -2.58
CA GLY A 93 -4.76 15.85 -2.29
C GLY A 93 -4.39 14.37 -2.25
N ILE A 94 -5.23 13.53 -1.63
CA ILE A 94 -5.03 12.07 -1.60
C ILE A 94 -5.13 11.49 -3.00
N ASN A 95 -6.14 11.89 -3.78
CA ASN A 95 -6.30 11.44 -5.16
C ASN A 95 -5.10 11.83 -6.03
N SER A 96 -4.64 13.08 -5.92
CA SER A 96 -3.48 13.57 -6.65
C SER A 96 -2.20 12.81 -6.28
N LEU A 97 -2.04 12.43 -5.02
CA LEU A 97 -0.91 11.61 -4.58
C LEU A 97 -0.96 10.19 -5.18
N ILE A 98 -2.13 9.56 -5.17
CA ILE A 98 -2.34 8.24 -5.78
C ILE A 98 -2.04 8.29 -7.28
N GLU A 99 -2.59 9.26 -8.00
CA GLU A 99 -2.34 9.41 -9.44
C GLU A 99 -0.86 9.69 -9.75
N LYS A 100 -0.19 10.47 -8.90
CA LYS A 100 1.26 10.69 -9.06
C LYS A 100 2.07 9.41 -8.91
N ILE A 101 1.69 8.52 -7.99
CA ILE A 101 2.33 7.21 -7.82
C ILE A 101 2.07 6.33 -9.04
N LYS A 102 0.82 6.28 -9.54
CA LYS A 102 0.48 5.53 -10.76
C LYS A 102 1.27 6.03 -11.98
N GLU A 103 1.40 7.35 -12.14
CA GLU A 103 2.21 7.97 -13.18
C GLU A 103 3.69 7.53 -13.08
N MET A 104 4.27 7.57 -11.89
CA MET A 104 5.65 7.12 -11.65
C MET A 104 5.82 5.63 -11.96
N ASN A 105 4.88 4.79 -11.53
CA ASN A 105 4.88 3.36 -11.85
C ASN A 105 4.88 3.13 -13.37
N SER A 106 4.04 3.86 -14.10
CA SER A 106 3.97 3.79 -15.56
C SER A 106 5.30 4.16 -16.22
N HIS A 107 5.94 5.26 -15.80
CA HIS A 107 7.25 5.67 -16.30
C HIS A 107 8.38 4.66 -16.00
N MET A 108 8.24 3.87 -14.97
CA MET A 108 9.19 2.81 -14.59
C MET A 108 8.83 1.44 -15.18
N ASN A 109 7.82 1.35 -16.05
CA ASN A 109 7.31 0.10 -16.62
C ASN A 109 6.91 -0.92 -15.53
N ILE A 110 6.35 -0.44 -14.43
CA ILE A 110 5.75 -1.30 -13.41
C ILE A 110 4.33 -1.63 -13.89
N PRO A 111 3.93 -2.92 -13.91
CA PRO A 111 2.58 -3.33 -14.27
C PRO A 111 1.53 -2.62 -13.42
N LYS A 112 0.38 -2.29 -14.01
CA LYS A 112 -0.72 -1.63 -13.30
C LYS A 112 -1.46 -2.55 -12.34
N SER A 113 -1.32 -3.87 -12.55
CA SER A 113 -2.02 -4.90 -11.77
C SER A 113 -1.19 -6.16 -11.68
N PHE A 114 -1.56 -7.06 -10.78
CA PHE A 114 -0.92 -8.38 -10.71
C PHE A 114 -1.26 -9.26 -11.90
N LYS A 115 -2.43 -9.07 -12.52
CA LYS A 115 -2.79 -9.73 -13.77
C LYS A 115 -1.84 -9.33 -14.91
N GLU A 116 -1.55 -8.03 -15.05
CA GLU A 116 -0.53 -7.55 -16.01
C GLU A 116 0.89 -8.00 -15.65
N ALA A 117 1.15 -8.26 -14.37
CA ALA A 117 2.43 -8.80 -13.92
C ALA A 117 2.63 -10.29 -14.25
N GLY A 118 1.61 -10.94 -14.80
CA GLY A 118 1.66 -12.33 -15.27
C GLY A 118 1.25 -13.37 -14.24
N ILE A 119 0.53 -12.99 -13.18
CA ILE A 119 -0.07 -13.96 -12.26
C ILE A 119 -1.36 -14.50 -12.87
N GLU A 120 -1.45 -15.82 -13.01
CA GLU A 120 -2.63 -16.49 -13.53
C GLU A 120 -3.82 -16.36 -12.57
N GLU A 121 -5.02 -16.10 -13.12
CA GLU A 121 -6.22 -15.80 -12.34
C GLU A 121 -6.65 -16.97 -11.46
N GLU A 122 -6.65 -18.17 -12.00
CA GLU A 122 -7.03 -19.38 -11.27
C GLU A 122 -6.09 -19.60 -10.08
N GLU A 123 -4.79 -19.44 -10.30
CA GLU A 123 -3.79 -19.57 -9.24
C GLU A 123 -3.95 -18.51 -8.16
N PHE A 124 -4.20 -17.26 -8.55
CA PHE A 124 -4.42 -16.16 -7.61
C PHE A 124 -5.67 -16.41 -6.75
N LEU A 125 -6.80 -16.72 -7.38
CA LEU A 125 -8.06 -16.95 -6.68
C LEU A 125 -8.02 -18.15 -5.74
N ALA A 126 -7.28 -19.20 -6.10
CA ALA A 126 -7.10 -20.37 -5.24
C ALA A 126 -6.31 -20.06 -3.95
N LYS A 127 -5.49 -18.99 -3.94
CA LYS A 127 -4.55 -18.67 -2.86
C LYS A 127 -4.90 -17.42 -2.08
N VAL A 128 -5.70 -16.51 -2.62
CA VAL A 128 -5.94 -15.17 -2.06
C VAL A 128 -6.46 -15.19 -0.63
N ASP A 129 -7.31 -16.14 -0.26
CA ASP A 129 -7.83 -16.28 1.11
C ASP A 129 -6.70 -16.60 2.09
N MET A 130 -5.90 -17.61 1.79
CA MET A 130 -4.73 -17.98 2.60
C MET A 130 -3.72 -16.83 2.69
N LEU A 131 -3.48 -16.11 1.61
CA LEU A 131 -2.55 -14.98 1.60
C LEU A 131 -3.05 -13.83 2.46
N ALA A 132 -4.37 -13.58 2.50
CA ALA A 132 -4.98 -12.57 3.35
C ALA A 132 -4.83 -12.93 4.84
N ASP A 133 -5.09 -14.18 5.22
CA ASP A 133 -4.89 -14.67 6.58
C ASP A 133 -3.43 -14.50 7.02
N ARG A 134 -2.50 -14.97 6.21
CA ARG A 134 -1.07 -14.84 6.50
C ARG A 134 -0.59 -13.39 6.54
N ALA A 135 -1.15 -12.50 5.72
CA ALA A 135 -0.82 -11.08 5.75
C ALA A 135 -1.37 -10.41 7.02
N PHE A 136 -2.52 -10.85 7.51
CA PHE A 136 -3.06 -10.38 8.78
C PHE A 136 -2.14 -10.72 9.96
N GLU A 137 -1.55 -11.92 9.96
CA GLU A 137 -0.61 -12.38 10.99
C GLU A 137 0.80 -11.78 10.85
N ASP A 138 1.09 -11.07 9.74
CA ASP A 138 2.41 -10.48 9.54
C ASP A 138 2.69 -9.36 10.53
N GLN A 139 3.92 -9.33 11.06
CA GLN A 139 4.34 -8.33 12.05
C GLN A 139 4.12 -6.88 11.58
N CYS A 140 4.23 -6.62 10.28
CA CYS A 140 4.06 -5.29 9.71
C CYS A 140 2.61 -4.79 9.80
N THR A 141 1.64 -5.69 9.85
CA THR A 141 0.21 -5.35 9.96
C THR A 141 -0.10 -4.63 11.25
N THR A 142 0.59 -4.97 12.35
CA THR A 142 0.38 -4.34 13.67
C THR A 142 0.72 -2.86 13.69
N ALA A 143 1.56 -2.40 12.76
CA ALA A 143 2.00 -1.00 12.68
C ALA A 143 1.15 -0.15 11.72
N ASN A 144 0.17 -0.76 11.04
CA ASN A 144 -0.67 -0.02 10.09
C ASN A 144 -1.54 1.02 10.82
N PRO A 145 -1.72 2.23 10.26
CA PRO A 145 -2.52 3.29 10.91
C PRO A 145 -4.01 2.95 11.04
N ARG A 146 -4.49 2.01 10.24
CA ARG A 146 -5.85 1.47 10.28
C ARG A 146 -5.76 -0.05 10.40
N LEU A 147 -6.30 -0.62 11.48
CA LEU A 147 -6.31 -2.08 11.67
C LEU A 147 -7.21 -2.74 10.63
N PRO A 148 -6.67 -3.62 9.76
CA PRO A 148 -7.46 -4.29 8.75
C PRO A 148 -8.23 -5.49 9.31
N LEU A 149 -9.32 -5.86 8.65
CA LEU A 149 -9.86 -7.21 8.68
C LEU A 149 -9.19 -8.07 7.61
N VAL A 150 -9.19 -9.38 7.78
CA VAL A 150 -8.71 -10.32 6.75
C VAL A 150 -9.44 -10.10 5.43
N SER A 151 -10.76 -9.90 5.47
CA SER A 151 -11.57 -9.62 4.29
C SER A 151 -11.20 -8.30 3.58
N GLU A 152 -10.73 -7.28 4.31
CA GLU A 152 -10.25 -6.03 3.72
C GLU A 152 -8.89 -6.21 3.06
N LEU A 153 -7.99 -7.01 3.66
CA LEU A 153 -6.71 -7.37 3.03
C LEU A 153 -6.93 -8.17 1.75
N LYS A 154 -7.86 -9.13 1.77
CA LYS A 154 -8.28 -9.87 0.57
C LYS A 154 -8.80 -8.93 -0.51
N GLN A 155 -9.68 -7.98 -0.17
CA GLN A 155 -10.22 -7.03 -1.13
C GLN A 155 -9.14 -6.15 -1.76
N ILE A 156 -8.18 -5.65 -0.97
CA ILE A 156 -7.03 -4.90 -1.50
C ILE A 156 -6.24 -5.71 -2.52
N MET A 157 -5.99 -7.00 -2.25
CA MET A 157 -5.30 -7.88 -3.20
C MET A 157 -6.11 -8.12 -4.48
N ILE A 158 -7.44 -8.30 -4.36
CA ILE A 158 -8.33 -8.47 -5.51
C ILE A 158 -8.35 -7.21 -6.37
N ASP A 159 -8.48 -6.04 -5.76
CA ASP A 159 -8.48 -4.76 -6.48
C ASP A 159 -7.16 -4.52 -7.21
N ALA A 160 -6.04 -4.81 -6.54
CA ALA A 160 -4.71 -4.72 -7.14
C ALA A 160 -4.46 -5.80 -8.20
N TYR A 161 -5.13 -6.96 -8.10
CA TYR A 161 -5.03 -8.02 -9.11
C TYR A 161 -5.70 -7.61 -10.41
N TYR A 162 -6.92 -7.07 -10.35
CA TYR A 162 -7.65 -6.66 -11.55
C TYR A 162 -7.30 -5.25 -12.02
N GLY A 163 -6.65 -4.44 -11.19
CA GLY A 163 -6.40 -3.03 -11.51
C GLY A 163 -7.65 -2.17 -11.38
N ASN A 164 -8.53 -2.48 -10.42
CA ASN A 164 -9.77 -1.76 -10.19
C ASN A 164 -9.51 -0.27 -9.90
N GLU A 165 -10.44 0.59 -10.29
CA GLU A 165 -10.42 2.01 -9.91
C GLU A 165 -10.58 2.15 -8.38
N ILE A 166 -9.89 3.14 -7.80
CA ILE A 166 -9.80 3.38 -6.36
C ILE A 166 -10.08 4.84 -6.00
#